data_8cc4e70569027a33192681ed2f9e6824
#
_entry.id   8cc4e70569027a33192681ed2f9e6824
#
_cell.length_a   1.000
_cell.length_b   1.000
_cell.length_c   1.000
_cell.angle_alpha   90.00
_cell.angle_beta   90.00
_cell.angle_gamma   90.00
#
_symmetry.space_group_name_H-M   'P 1'
#
loop_
_entity.id
_entity.type
_entity.pdbx_description
1 polymer ?
#
loop_
_entity_poly.entity_id
_entity_poly.type
_entity_poly.pdbx_seq_one_letter_code
_entity_poly.pdbx_strand_id
1 'polypeptide(L)'
;MTRLNDLLNAELVIADLSFLNPNAFYEIGIRHMAQKPIIHMQLATQEPPFDLSLYRAIKFSLTKHRDLGVAAAELKRAIESVLAPDYEVENPVTNARGRIKLIENATSEQKVLFAELRSI
;
A
#
# COMPACT_ATOMS: atom_id res chain seq x y z
N MET A 1 -13.12 16.71 0.00
CA MET A 1 -12.70 15.86 -1.14
C MET A 1 -11.25 16.12 -1.46
N THR A 2 -10.45 15.07 -1.52
CA THR A 2 -9.03 15.18 -1.84
C THR A 2 -8.87 15.58 -3.31
N ARG A 3 -8.10 16.62 -3.57
CA ARG A 3 -7.83 17.04 -4.94
C ARG A 3 -6.79 16.12 -5.59
N LEU A 4 -6.90 15.94 -6.91
CA LEU A 4 -5.97 15.12 -7.66
C LEU A 4 -4.51 15.55 -7.45
N ASN A 5 -4.24 16.85 -7.42
CA ASN A 5 -2.90 17.37 -7.17
C ASN A 5 -2.34 16.91 -5.82
N ASP A 6 -3.18 16.91 -4.78
CA ASP A 6 -2.77 16.45 -3.45
C ASP A 6 -2.44 14.96 -3.47
N LEU A 7 -3.24 14.15 -4.16
CA LEU A 7 -2.98 12.71 -4.31
C LEU A 7 -1.66 12.44 -5.02
N LEU A 8 -1.30 13.25 -5.98
CA LEU A 8 -0.07 13.07 -6.75
C LEU A 8 1.18 13.63 -6.04
N ASN A 9 1.03 14.70 -5.26
CA ASN A 9 2.16 15.46 -4.75
C ASN A 9 2.39 15.40 -3.25
N ALA A 10 1.40 15.02 -2.44
CA ALA A 10 1.58 14.93 -0.99
C ALA A 10 2.68 13.93 -0.64
N GLU A 11 3.48 14.24 0.37
CA GLU A 11 4.53 13.34 0.85
C GLU A 11 3.96 12.03 1.38
N LEU A 12 2.79 12.08 1.97
CA LEU A 12 2.10 10.94 2.55
C LEU A 12 0.59 11.11 2.38
N VAL A 13 -0.08 10.01 2.09
CA VAL A 13 -1.55 9.92 2.08
C VAL A 13 -1.96 8.84 3.06
N ILE A 14 -2.98 9.11 3.87
CA ILE A 14 -3.61 8.12 4.75
C ILE A 14 -5.00 7.84 4.20
N ALA A 15 -5.29 6.59 3.90
CA ALA A 15 -6.56 6.19 3.31
C ALA A 15 -7.34 5.28 4.26
N ASP A 16 -8.61 5.60 4.48
CA ASP A 16 -9.51 4.78 5.28
C ASP A 16 -10.30 3.84 4.37
N LEU A 17 -10.04 2.54 4.50
CA LEU A 17 -10.68 1.48 3.73
C LEU A 17 -12.03 1.05 4.32
N SER A 18 -12.43 1.60 5.47
CA SER A 18 -13.66 1.20 6.16
C SER A 18 -14.85 1.32 5.21
N PHE A 19 -15.76 0.33 5.28
CA PHE A 19 -16.96 0.25 4.45
C PHE A 19 -16.70 0.13 2.94
N LEU A 20 -15.47 -0.21 2.52
CA LEU A 20 -15.09 -0.41 1.12
C LEU A 20 -15.52 0.76 0.22
N ASN A 21 -15.28 1.99 0.68
CA ASN A 21 -15.65 3.21 -0.03
C ASN A 21 -14.97 3.27 -1.41
N PRO A 22 -15.75 3.34 -2.52
CA PRO A 22 -15.16 3.37 -3.86
C PRO A 22 -14.22 4.54 -4.11
N ASN A 23 -14.49 5.70 -3.51
CA ASN A 23 -13.62 6.87 -3.65
C ASN A 23 -12.24 6.62 -3.02
N ALA A 24 -12.20 5.94 -1.87
CA ALA A 24 -10.95 5.59 -1.24
C ALA A 24 -10.12 4.66 -2.13
N PHE A 25 -10.74 3.68 -2.77
CA PHE A 25 -10.05 2.78 -3.69
C PHE A 25 -9.50 3.51 -4.92
N TYR A 26 -10.28 4.44 -5.47
CA TYR A 26 -9.81 5.27 -6.57
C TYR A 26 -8.57 6.09 -6.17
N GLU A 27 -8.60 6.71 -5.01
CA GLU A 27 -7.48 7.49 -4.47
C GLU A 27 -6.25 6.61 -4.21
N ILE A 28 -6.45 5.42 -3.66
CA ILE A 28 -5.39 4.44 -3.43
C ILE A 28 -4.73 4.04 -4.75
N GLY A 29 -5.53 3.76 -5.77
CA GLY A 29 -5.02 3.41 -7.09
C GLY A 29 -4.14 4.50 -7.69
N ILE A 30 -4.57 5.75 -7.62
CA ILE A 30 -3.79 6.90 -8.07
C ILE A 30 -2.46 6.97 -7.31
N ARG A 31 -2.52 6.81 -5.99
CA ARG A 31 -1.33 6.92 -5.14
C ARG A 31 -0.34 5.79 -5.41
N HIS A 32 -0.83 4.57 -5.65
CA HIS A 32 0.02 3.44 -6.05
C HIS A 32 0.71 3.70 -7.39
N MET A 33 -0.01 4.24 -8.36
CA MET A 33 0.56 4.58 -9.67
C MET A 33 1.62 5.69 -9.57
N ALA A 34 1.42 6.65 -8.68
CA ALA A 34 2.40 7.70 -8.41
C ALA A 34 3.64 7.17 -7.70
N GLN A 35 3.60 5.93 -7.20
CA GLN A 35 4.69 5.27 -6.48
C GLN A 35 5.18 6.08 -5.27
N LYS A 36 4.22 6.65 -4.54
CA LYS A 36 4.47 7.44 -3.33
C LYS A 36 3.84 6.79 -2.10
N PRO A 37 4.33 7.11 -0.89
CA PRO A 37 3.86 6.46 0.33
C PRO A 37 2.37 6.65 0.58
N ILE A 38 1.71 5.57 1.00
CA ILE A 38 0.33 5.58 1.48
C ILE A 38 0.22 4.64 2.67
N ILE A 39 -0.55 5.05 3.67
CA ILE A 39 -0.88 4.21 4.82
C ILE A 39 -2.36 3.89 4.74
N HIS A 40 -2.70 2.62 4.83
CA HIS A 40 -4.08 2.15 4.85
C HIS A 40 -4.56 2.01 6.30
N MET A 41 -5.77 2.47 6.58
CA MET A 41 -6.44 2.27 7.86
C MET A 41 -7.79 1.63 7.62
N GLN A 42 -8.27 0.85 8.59
CA GLN A 42 -9.57 0.19 8.47
C GLN A 42 -10.13 -0.15 9.84
N LEU A 43 -11.45 -0.06 9.98
CA LEU A 43 -12.12 -0.54 11.20
C LEU A 43 -11.76 -2.00 11.46
N ALA A 44 -11.51 -2.33 12.74
CA ALA A 44 -11.04 -3.65 13.16
C ALA A 44 -12.00 -4.79 12.81
N THR A 45 -13.29 -4.46 12.65
CA THR A 45 -14.34 -5.43 12.31
C THR A 45 -14.43 -5.75 10.83
N GLN A 46 -13.63 -5.11 9.99
CA GLN A 46 -13.71 -5.25 8.53
C GLN A 46 -12.47 -5.91 7.97
N GLU A 47 -12.64 -6.60 6.85
CA GLU A 47 -11.55 -7.26 6.13
C GLU A 47 -11.08 -6.42 4.96
N PRO A 48 -9.77 -6.35 4.68
CA PRO A 48 -9.29 -5.67 3.49
C PRO A 48 -9.71 -6.41 2.22
N PRO A 49 -9.85 -5.69 1.10
CA PRO A 49 -10.12 -6.33 -0.18
C PRO A 49 -8.98 -7.28 -0.57
N PHE A 50 -9.31 -8.30 -1.35
CA PHE A 50 -8.35 -9.31 -1.79
C PHE A 50 -7.06 -8.71 -2.37
N ASP A 51 -7.19 -7.72 -3.24
CA ASP A 51 -6.04 -7.11 -3.93
C ASP A 51 -5.10 -6.36 -2.98
N LEU A 52 -5.59 -5.95 -1.81
CA LEU A 52 -4.81 -5.21 -0.83
C LEU A 52 -4.51 -6.04 0.43
N SER A 53 -4.91 -7.31 0.47
CA SER A 53 -4.73 -8.16 1.66
C SER A 53 -3.26 -8.39 2.02
N LEU A 54 -2.35 -8.30 1.07
CA LEU A 54 -0.90 -8.41 1.29
C LEU A 54 -0.28 -7.11 1.81
N TYR A 55 -1.00 -6.00 1.72
CA TYR A 55 -0.52 -4.67 2.11
C TYR A 55 -1.22 -4.24 3.38
N ARG A 56 -0.47 -4.25 4.46
CA ARG A 56 -0.98 -4.08 5.81
C ARG A 56 -1.81 -2.80 5.99
N ALA A 57 -3.02 -2.96 6.56
CA ALA A 57 -3.82 -1.85 7.05
C ALA A 57 -3.71 -1.76 8.56
N ILE A 58 -3.65 -0.53 9.10
CA ILE A 58 -3.71 -0.29 10.54
C ILE A 58 -5.16 -0.42 10.96
N LYS A 59 -5.44 -1.32 11.87
CA LYS A 59 -6.79 -1.55 12.40
C LYS A 59 -7.08 -0.63 13.57
N PHE A 60 -8.29 -0.07 13.61
CA PHE A 60 -8.72 0.77 14.72
C PHE A 60 -10.15 0.42 15.14
N SER A 61 -10.48 0.80 16.38
CA SER A 61 -11.83 0.60 16.93
C SER A 61 -12.33 1.93 17.49
N LEU A 62 -13.58 2.26 17.19
CA LEU A 62 -14.24 3.45 17.74
C LEU A 62 -14.92 3.19 19.08
N THR A 63 -15.01 1.93 19.51
CA THR A 63 -15.74 1.53 20.71
C THR A 63 -14.83 1.24 21.92
N LYS A 64 -13.54 1.05 21.71
CA LYS A 64 -12.58 0.70 22.77
C LYS A 64 -11.44 1.71 22.83
N HIS A 65 -11.36 2.46 23.91
CA HIS A 65 -10.31 3.46 24.12
C HIS A 65 -8.90 2.88 24.02
N ARG A 66 -8.69 1.69 24.58
CA ARG A 66 -7.39 1.03 24.54
C ARG A 66 -6.92 0.78 23.11
N ASP A 67 -7.84 0.35 22.25
CA ASP A 67 -7.53 0.04 20.87
C ASP A 67 -7.21 1.30 20.04
N LEU A 68 -7.83 2.43 20.38
CA LEU A 68 -7.49 3.71 19.76
C LEU A 68 -6.05 4.12 20.08
N GLY A 69 -5.61 3.92 21.33
CA GLY A 69 -4.23 4.20 21.72
C GLY A 69 -3.22 3.33 20.98
N VAL A 70 -3.52 2.06 20.82
CA VAL A 70 -2.67 1.13 20.06
C VAL A 70 -2.61 1.54 18.58
N ALA A 71 -3.75 1.85 17.98
CA ALA A 71 -3.81 2.28 16.58
C ALA A 71 -3.04 3.60 16.35
N ALA A 72 -3.16 4.55 17.29
CA ALA A 72 -2.42 5.81 17.22
C ALA A 72 -0.91 5.58 17.27
N ALA A 73 -0.45 4.67 18.12
CA ALA A 73 0.96 4.32 18.21
C ALA A 73 1.47 3.63 16.93
N GLU A 74 0.68 2.72 16.36
CA GLU A 74 1.01 2.08 15.08
C GLU A 74 1.08 3.09 13.95
N LEU A 75 0.12 4.01 13.89
CA LEU A 75 0.10 5.07 12.89
C LEU A 75 1.35 5.95 12.99
N LYS A 76 1.70 6.35 14.19
CA LYS A 76 2.92 7.15 14.41
C LYS A 76 4.16 6.43 13.90
N ARG A 77 4.33 5.15 14.25
CA ARG A 77 5.45 4.35 13.76
C ARG A 77 5.45 4.21 12.25
N ALA A 78 4.28 4.00 11.66
CA ALA A 78 4.14 3.89 10.21
C ALA A 78 4.52 5.20 9.50
N ILE A 79 4.07 6.34 10.01
CA ILE A 79 4.44 7.66 9.47
C ILE A 79 5.95 7.86 9.53
N GLU A 80 6.56 7.59 10.67
CA GLU A 80 8.01 7.72 10.84
C GLU A 80 8.76 6.81 9.85
N SER A 81 8.29 5.60 9.65
CA SER A 81 8.89 4.64 8.73
C SER A 81 8.80 5.09 7.27
N VAL A 82 7.62 5.53 6.82
CA VAL A 82 7.43 5.89 5.41
C VAL A 82 8.07 7.23 5.04
N LEU A 83 8.32 8.09 6.01
CA LEU A 83 9.02 9.36 5.79
C LEU A 83 10.53 9.26 5.97
N ALA A 84 11.04 8.09 6.36
CA ALA A 84 12.47 7.87 6.50
C ALA A 84 13.16 7.91 5.13
N PRO A 85 14.42 8.44 5.06
CA PRO A 85 15.11 8.59 3.77
C PRO A 85 15.37 7.29 3.02
N ASP A 86 15.43 6.16 3.74
CA ASP A 86 15.71 4.83 3.18
C ASP A 86 14.44 4.04 2.86
N TYR A 87 13.26 4.64 3.03
CA TYR A 87 12.01 3.94 2.77
C TYR A 87 11.81 3.68 1.27
N GLU A 88 11.48 2.44 0.94
CA GLU A 88 11.11 2.02 -0.41
C GLU A 88 9.62 1.78 -0.49
N VAL A 89 8.97 2.40 -1.47
CA VAL A 89 7.52 2.25 -1.66
C VAL A 89 7.23 0.85 -2.20
N GLU A 90 6.38 0.12 -1.49
CA GLU A 90 5.94 -1.22 -1.87
C GLU A 90 4.43 -1.26 -2.01
N ASN A 91 3.96 -1.58 -3.22
CA ASN A 91 2.55 -1.73 -3.55
C ASN A 91 2.42 -2.60 -4.81
N PRO A 92 1.20 -2.98 -5.24
CA PRO A 92 1.04 -3.83 -6.41
C PRO A 92 1.70 -3.29 -7.68
N VAL A 93 1.70 -1.97 -7.86
CA VAL A 93 2.29 -1.36 -9.05
C VAL A 93 3.82 -1.42 -8.99
N THR A 94 4.43 -1.04 -7.87
CA THR A 94 5.89 -1.09 -7.73
C THR A 94 6.41 -2.52 -7.83
N ASN A 95 5.67 -3.49 -7.26
CA ASN A 95 6.05 -4.90 -7.34
C ASN A 95 5.95 -5.43 -8.78
N ALA A 96 4.90 -5.07 -9.51
CA ALA A 96 4.74 -5.46 -10.91
C ALA A 96 5.86 -4.84 -11.78
N ARG A 97 6.16 -3.57 -11.59
CA ARG A 97 7.25 -2.89 -12.31
C ARG A 97 8.61 -3.48 -11.98
N GLY A 98 8.85 -3.83 -10.73
CA GLY A 98 10.08 -4.49 -10.30
C GLY A 98 10.27 -5.84 -11.00
N ARG A 99 9.22 -6.64 -11.10
CA ARG A 99 9.28 -7.92 -11.84
C ARG A 99 9.55 -7.72 -13.32
N ILE A 100 8.94 -6.72 -13.95
CA ILE A 100 9.19 -6.39 -15.35
C ILE A 100 10.66 -6.02 -15.56
N LYS A 101 11.22 -5.17 -14.70
CA LYS A 101 12.65 -4.80 -14.76
C LYS A 101 13.58 -6.01 -14.62
N LEU A 102 13.28 -6.91 -13.69
CA LEU A 102 14.04 -8.13 -13.49
C LEU A 102 14.04 -8.99 -14.77
N ILE A 103 12.90 -9.13 -15.42
CA ILE A 103 12.77 -9.87 -16.66
C ILE A 103 13.52 -9.20 -17.80
N GLU A 104 13.39 -7.88 -17.96
CA GLU A 104 14.05 -7.10 -19.00
C GLU A 104 15.58 -7.16 -18.89
N ASN A 105 16.12 -7.15 -17.67
CA ASN A 105 17.56 -7.14 -17.42
C ASN A 105 18.13 -8.54 -17.20
N ALA A 106 17.31 -9.57 -17.25
CA ALA A 106 17.74 -10.95 -17.01
C ALA A 106 18.52 -11.53 -18.18
N THR A 107 19.43 -12.46 -17.90
CA THR A 107 20.09 -13.27 -18.92
C THR A 107 19.06 -14.22 -19.56
N SER A 108 19.44 -14.82 -20.71
CA SER A 108 18.56 -15.81 -21.37
C SER A 108 18.19 -16.98 -20.46
N GLU A 109 19.15 -17.48 -19.66
CA GLU A 109 18.91 -18.55 -18.70
C GLU A 109 17.94 -18.13 -17.59
N GLN A 110 18.12 -16.92 -17.07
CA GLN A 110 17.21 -16.37 -16.05
C GLN A 110 15.80 -16.16 -16.60
N LYS A 111 15.65 -15.74 -17.85
CA LYS A 111 14.35 -15.60 -18.49
C LYS A 111 13.62 -16.94 -18.63
N VAL A 112 14.34 -17.99 -18.97
CA VAL A 112 13.77 -19.35 -19.02
C VAL A 112 13.30 -19.78 -17.65
N LEU A 113 14.11 -19.57 -16.61
CA LEU A 113 13.75 -19.89 -15.24
C LEU A 113 12.51 -19.15 -14.77
N PHE A 114 12.40 -17.85 -15.06
CA PHE A 114 11.23 -17.06 -14.71
C PHE A 114 9.97 -17.55 -15.42
N ALA A 115 10.08 -17.98 -16.67
CA ALA A 115 8.97 -18.56 -17.42
C ALA A 115 8.49 -19.86 -16.80
N GLU A 116 9.41 -20.72 -16.38
CA GLU A 116 9.08 -21.97 -15.68
C GLU A 116 8.38 -21.73 -14.35
N LEU A 117 8.87 -20.77 -13.55
CA LEU A 117 8.25 -20.41 -12.28
C LEU A 117 6.83 -19.85 -12.45
N ARG A 118 6.55 -19.16 -13.54
CA ARG A 118 5.22 -18.65 -13.84
C ARG A 118 4.21 -19.76 -14.21
N SER A 119 4.69 -20.84 -14.75
CA SER A 119 3.82 -21.96 -15.18
C SER A 119 3.41 -22.86 -14.01
N ILE A 120 3.96 -22.65 -12.82
CA ILE A 120 3.57 -23.34 -11.60
C ILE A 120 2.38 -22.62 -10.96
#